data_72f896b6ef1481247cbb6c9e9766bb54
#
_entry.id   72f896b6ef1481247cbb6c9e9766bb54
#
_cell.length_a   1.000
_cell.length_b   1.000
_cell.length_c   1.000
_cell.angle_alpha   90.00
_cell.angle_beta   90.00
_cell.angle_gamma   90.00
#
_symmetry.space_group_name_H-M   'P 1'
#
loop_
_entity.id
_entity.type
_entity.pdbx_description
1 polymer ?
#
loop_
_entity_poly.entity_id
_entity_poly.type
_entity_poly.pdbx_seq_one_letter_code
_entity_poly.pdbx_strand_id
1 'polypeptide(L)'
;PEKALSTEYSENIAIEAAKFLQNIDIPIKPKKRAGSSSDDARWRFPIYQLPYSLAKDGLMHEYGRVLCYWGDAGWGEMSKEGKEYNTFDTRLVSASAKLIKEKWKPKPFPSWLTFVPSNRSELVANFAEELANALGIKFFDVVKKIKHNKPQKKMENANYRCKNLDGVFEISANIPKGSVLLVDDIYDSGWTFAVISALLRKSGSDKVFPFAVASTSNN
;
A
#
# COMPACT_ATOMS: atom_id res chain seq x y z
N PRO A 1 -5.73 14.37 -40.73
CA PRO A 1 -5.22 13.05 -40.97
C PRO A 1 -4.43 12.61 -39.74
N GLU A 2 -5.05 11.78 -38.91
CA GLU A 2 -4.36 11.10 -37.83
C GLU A 2 -3.29 10.22 -38.42
N LYS A 3 -2.02 10.53 -38.12
CA LYS A 3 -0.92 9.58 -38.38
C LYS A 3 -1.20 8.39 -37.47
N ALA A 4 -1.65 7.29 -38.04
CA ALA A 4 -1.63 6.00 -37.39
C ALA A 4 -0.18 5.76 -36.96
N LEU A 5 0.03 5.68 -35.63
CA LEU A 5 1.30 5.23 -35.08
C LEU A 5 1.54 3.82 -35.62
N SER A 6 2.68 3.60 -36.24
CA SER A 6 3.10 2.28 -36.71
C SER A 6 3.06 1.32 -35.52
N THR A 7 2.29 0.27 -35.63
CA THR A 7 2.19 -0.80 -34.62
C THR A 7 3.27 -1.88 -34.81
N GLU A 8 4.19 -1.69 -35.74
CA GLU A 8 5.32 -2.58 -35.96
C GLU A 8 6.48 -2.21 -35.04
N TYR A 9 6.53 -2.83 -33.87
CA TYR A 9 7.73 -2.88 -33.03
C TYR A 9 8.28 -4.30 -33.04
N SER A 10 9.61 -4.43 -33.00
CA SER A 10 10.20 -5.75 -32.89
C SER A 10 9.84 -6.41 -31.57
N GLU A 11 9.57 -7.72 -31.61
CA GLU A 11 9.28 -8.53 -30.40
C GLU A 11 10.34 -8.33 -29.31
N ASN A 12 11.60 -8.14 -29.69
CA ASN A 12 12.70 -7.85 -28.77
C ASN A 12 12.51 -6.54 -28.01
N ILE A 13 12.03 -5.48 -28.65
CA ILE A 13 11.76 -4.18 -27.97
C ILE A 13 10.62 -4.34 -26.98
N ALA A 14 9.57 -5.08 -27.32
CA ALA A 14 8.46 -5.35 -26.40
C ALA A 14 8.92 -6.15 -25.18
N ILE A 15 9.75 -7.16 -25.36
CA ILE A 15 10.34 -7.96 -24.27
C ILE A 15 11.25 -7.09 -23.37
N GLU A 16 12.09 -6.23 -23.95
CA GLU A 16 12.95 -5.33 -23.20
C GLU A 16 12.14 -4.29 -22.41
N ALA A 17 11.10 -3.72 -23.01
CA ALA A 17 10.19 -2.80 -22.35
C ALA A 17 9.47 -3.46 -21.18
N ALA A 18 8.95 -4.68 -21.36
CA ALA A 18 8.33 -5.46 -20.29
C ALA A 18 9.31 -5.75 -19.14
N LYS A 19 10.56 -6.15 -19.46
CA LYS A 19 11.62 -6.34 -18.46
C LYS A 19 11.96 -5.05 -17.71
N PHE A 20 11.99 -3.91 -18.40
CA PHE A 20 12.21 -2.61 -17.80
C PHE A 20 11.09 -2.27 -16.82
N LEU A 21 9.82 -2.39 -17.23
CA LEU A 21 8.65 -2.13 -16.40
C LEU A 21 8.59 -3.04 -15.15
N GLN A 22 9.02 -4.30 -15.26
CA GLN A 22 9.13 -5.23 -14.15
C GLN A 22 10.24 -4.88 -13.15
N ASN A 23 11.17 -3.98 -13.50
CA ASN A 23 12.31 -3.61 -12.68
C ASN A 23 12.25 -2.17 -12.13
N ILE A 24 11.17 -1.44 -12.36
CA ILE A 24 10.98 -0.08 -11.85
C ILE A 24 10.96 -0.08 -10.32
N ASP A 25 11.66 0.87 -9.71
CA ASP A 25 11.61 1.12 -8.27
C ASP A 25 10.58 2.22 -7.97
N ILE A 26 9.41 1.83 -7.46
CA ILE A 26 8.31 2.75 -7.14
C ILE A 26 8.23 2.91 -5.63
N PRO A 27 8.75 4.02 -5.06
CA PRO A 27 8.75 4.23 -3.62
C PRO A 27 7.41 4.73 -3.10
N ILE A 28 6.97 4.22 -1.97
CA ILE A 28 5.93 4.81 -1.13
C ILE A 28 6.61 5.75 -0.13
N LYS A 29 6.43 7.06 -0.34
CA LYS A 29 7.02 8.08 0.54
C LYS A 29 6.16 8.29 1.78
N PRO A 30 6.75 8.32 2.99
CA PRO A 30 5.99 8.53 4.21
C PRO A 30 5.44 9.95 4.32
N LYS A 31 4.23 10.06 4.86
CA LYS A 31 3.63 11.34 5.23
C LYS A 31 4.19 11.80 6.57
N LYS A 32 4.96 12.88 6.55
CA LYS A 32 5.61 13.43 7.77
C LYS A 32 4.64 14.19 8.67
N ARG A 33 3.51 14.67 8.12
CA ARG A 33 2.54 15.52 8.82
C ARG A 33 1.11 15.08 8.53
N ALA A 34 0.24 15.16 9.55
CA ALA A 34 -1.18 14.90 9.44
C ALA A 34 -1.99 16.11 8.92
N GLY A 35 -1.39 17.29 8.85
CA GLY A 35 -2.03 18.52 8.40
C GLY A 35 -1.00 19.59 8.03
N SER A 36 -1.44 20.82 7.80
CA SER A 36 -0.61 22.00 7.61
C SER A 36 -0.26 22.70 8.95
N SER A 37 -1.10 22.52 9.96
CA SER A 37 -0.96 22.99 11.34
C SER A 37 -1.51 21.98 12.33
N SER A 38 -1.36 22.23 13.64
CA SER A 38 -1.96 21.40 14.70
C SER A 38 -3.49 21.44 14.66
N ASP A 39 -4.07 22.58 14.36
CA ASP A 39 -5.54 22.72 14.27
C ASP A 39 -6.08 22.03 13.02
N ASP A 40 -5.38 22.12 11.90
CA ASP A 40 -5.72 21.39 10.68
C ASP A 40 -5.62 19.86 10.90
N ALA A 41 -4.60 19.38 11.62
CA ALA A 41 -4.50 17.96 11.96
C ALA A 41 -5.67 17.48 12.84
N ARG A 42 -6.08 18.25 13.87
CA ARG A 42 -7.26 17.96 14.69
C ARG A 42 -8.56 17.99 13.87
N TRP A 43 -8.67 18.92 12.94
CA TRP A 43 -9.83 19.01 12.04
C TRP A 43 -9.91 17.82 11.08
N ARG A 44 -8.78 17.33 10.59
CA ARG A 44 -8.71 16.17 9.68
C ARG A 44 -8.99 14.85 10.37
N PHE A 45 -8.54 14.71 11.64
CA PHE A 45 -8.57 13.48 12.41
C PHE A 45 -9.16 13.68 13.81
N PRO A 46 -10.43 14.17 13.92
CA PRO A 46 -11.06 14.42 15.22
C PRO A 46 -11.26 13.14 16.05
N ILE A 47 -11.43 11.97 15.42
CA ILE A 47 -11.63 10.69 16.12
C ILE A 47 -10.28 10.08 16.51
N TYR A 48 -9.34 9.96 15.56
CA TYR A 48 -8.02 9.36 15.84
C TYR A 48 -7.09 10.28 16.63
N GLN A 49 -7.36 11.59 16.63
CA GLN A 49 -6.52 12.61 17.29
C GLN A 49 -5.05 12.45 16.90
N LEU A 50 -4.79 12.32 15.60
CA LEU A 50 -3.43 12.20 15.09
C LEU A 50 -2.68 13.53 15.32
N PRO A 51 -1.43 13.47 15.82
CA PRO A 51 -0.63 14.65 16.05
C PRO A 51 -0.24 15.31 14.70
N TYR A 52 0.01 16.62 14.74
CA TYR A 52 0.45 17.37 13.56
C TYR A 52 1.68 16.72 12.90
N SER A 53 2.68 16.38 13.69
CA SER A 53 3.92 15.79 13.18
C SER A 53 3.97 14.29 13.45
N LEU A 54 3.55 13.48 12.48
CA LEU A 54 3.68 12.03 12.55
C LEU A 54 5.14 11.58 12.68
N ALA A 55 6.07 12.35 12.11
CA ALA A 55 7.50 12.05 12.17
C ALA A 55 8.08 12.24 13.57
N LYS A 56 7.79 13.37 14.25
CA LYS A 56 8.30 13.67 15.60
C LYS A 56 7.71 12.72 16.64
N ASP A 57 6.46 12.33 16.47
CA ASP A 57 5.74 11.47 17.43
C ASP A 57 5.95 9.97 17.13
N GLY A 58 6.85 9.63 16.19
CA GLY A 58 7.20 8.25 15.88
C GLY A 58 6.08 7.42 15.24
N LEU A 59 5.06 8.08 14.68
CA LEU A 59 3.88 7.45 14.09
C LEU A 59 3.96 7.26 12.56
N MET A 60 5.01 7.77 11.96
CA MET A 60 5.26 7.68 10.53
C MET A 60 5.68 6.25 10.14
N HIS A 61 5.26 5.80 8.95
CA HIS A 61 5.81 4.58 8.36
C HIS A 61 7.17 4.82 7.69
N GLU A 62 7.90 3.76 7.45
CA GLU A 62 9.13 3.77 6.67
C GLU A 62 8.84 3.97 5.17
N TYR A 63 9.90 4.17 4.36
CA TYR A 63 9.75 4.11 2.91
C TYR A 63 9.27 2.73 2.48
N GLY A 64 8.16 2.69 1.75
CA GLY A 64 7.59 1.47 1.19
C GLY A 64 7.95 1.27 -0.27
N ARG A 65 7.34 0.23 -0.87
CA ARG A 65 7.49 -0.08 -2.30
C ARG A 65 6.17 -0.50 -2.92
N VAL A 66 6.07 -0.24 -4.21
CA VAL A 66 5.00 -0.75 -5.06
C VAL A 66 5.63 -1.67 -6.12
N LEU A 67 4.93 -2.74 -6.48
CA LEU A 67 5.44 -3.70 -7.46
C LEU A 67 5.41 -3.12 -8.89
N CYS A 68 4.32 -2.43 -9.27
CA CYS A 68 4.10 -1.96 -10.63
C CYS A 68 3.23 -0.69 -10.69
N TYR A 69 3.16 -0.06 -11.87
CA TYR A 69 2.08 0.89 -12.17
C TYR A 69 0.84 0.16 -12.65
N TRP A 70 -0.32 0.69 -12.28
CA TRP A 70 -1.63 0.13 -12.61
C TRP A 70 -1.87 0.13 -14.12
N GLY A 71 -2.13 -1.04 -14.68
CA GLY A 71 -2.43 -1.21 -16.10
C GLY A 71 -1.23 -1.20 -17.04
N ASP A 72 0.00 -1.00 -16.53
CA ASP A 72 1.20 -1.15 -17.34
C ASP A 72 1.40 -2.60 -17.76
N ALA A 73 2.04 -2.80 -18.91
CA ALA A 73 2.35 -4.12 -19.45
C ALA A 73 3.04 -5.04 -18.40
N GLY A 74 2.63 -6.26 -18.33
CA GLY A 74 3.15 -7.26 -17.42
C GLY A 74 2.46 -7.23 -16.06
N TRP A 75 3.15 -6.84 -14.98
CA TRP A 75 2.57 -6.89 -13.62
C TRP A 75 1.37 -5.96 -13.44
N GLY A 76 1.35 -4.81 -14.10
CA GLY A 76 0.26 -3.83 -14.01
C GLY A 76 -1.03 -4.33 -14.63
N GLU A 77 -0.95 -4.95 -15.79
CA GLU A 77 -2.09 -5.57 -16.47
C GLU A 77 -2.61 -6.76 -15.66
N MET A 78 -1.72 -7.65 -15.22
CA MET A 78 -2.07 -8.78 -14.37
C MET A 78 -2.70 -8.34 -13.04
N SER A 79 -2.24 -7.24 -12.46
CA SER A 79 -2.84 -6.64 -11.25
C SER A 79 -4.25 -6.11 -11.51
N LYS A 80 -4.50 -5.52 -12.68
CA LYS A 80 -5.81 -5.04 -13.10
C LYS A 80 -6.79 -6.19 -13.29
N GLU A 81 -6.38 -7.24 -14.02
CA GLU A 81 -7.15 -8.46 -14.20
C GLU A 81 -7.48 -9.13 -12.86
N GLY A 82 -6.48 -9.27 -11.98
CA GLY A 82 -6.68 -9.85 -10.66
C GLY A 82 -7.72 -9.11 -9.84
N LYS A 83 -7.79 -7.79 -9.95
CA LYS A 83 -8.81 -6.99 -9.26
C LYS A 83 -10.20 -7.12 -9.89
N GLU A 84 -10.27 -7.31 -11.20
CA GLU A 84 -11.52 -7.55 -11.91
C GLU A 84 -12.12 -8.91 -11.56
N TYR A 85 -11.30 -9.96 -11.51
CA TYR A 85 -11.70 -11.33 -11.17
C TYR A 85 -11.67 -11.64 -9.67
N ASN A 86 -11.32 -10.66 -8.83
CA ASN A 86 -11.21 -10.77 -7.36
C ASN A 86 -10.22 -11.88 -6.90
N THR A 87 -9.18 -12.13 -7.67
CA THR A 87 -8.09 -13.06 -7.33
C THR A 87 -6.78 -12.62 -7.99
N PHE A 88 -5.69 -12.57 -7.23
CA PHE A 88 -4.38 -12.29 -7.79
C PHE A 88 -3.68 -13.57 -8.23
N ASP A 89 -3.04 -13.50 -9.39
CA ASP A 89 -2.17 -14.57 -9.88
C ASP A 89 -0.97 -14.78 -8.93
N THR A 90 -0.62 -16.03 -8.67
CA THR A 90 0.50 -16.41 -7.79
C THR A 90 1.85 -15.86 -8.25
N ARG A 91 1.98 -15.52 -9.54
CA ARG A 91 3.15 -14.83 -10.09
C ARG A 91 3.34 -13.44 -9.50
N LEU A 92 2.25 -12.72 -9.15
CA LEU A 92 2.33 -11.44 -8.44
C LEU A 92 2.87 -11.61 -7.02
N VAL A 93 2.48 -12.69 -6.33
CA VAL A 93 3.02 -13.03 -5.01
C VAL A 93 4.52 -13.29 -5.10
N SER A 94 4.94 -14.12 -6.05
CA SER A 94 6.35 -14.47 -6.27
C SER A 94 7.20 -13.24 -6.63
N ALA A 95 6.70 -12.37 -7.53
CA ALA A 95 7.36 -11.13 -7.91
C ALA A 95 7.50 -10.16 -6.72
N SER A 96 6.43 -10.03 -5.92
CA SER A 96 6.43 -9.20 -4.71
C SER A 96 7.42 -9.70 -3.66
N ALA A 97 7.43 -10.99 -3.39
CA ALA A 97 8.38 -11.60 -2.47
C ALA A 97 9.84 -11.39 -2.93
N LYS A 98 10.10 -11.56 -4.23
CA LYS A 98 11.43 -11.30 -4.82
C LYS A 98 11.82 -9.82 -4.68
N LEU A 99 10.91 -8.88 -4.98
CA LEU A 99 11.17 -7.45 -4.80
C LEU A 99 11.55 -7.16 -3.34
N ILE A 100 10.78 -7.68 -2.38
CA ILE A 100 10.99 -7.42 -0.95
C ILE A 100 12.30 -8.02 -0.45
N LYS A 101 12.61 -9.29 -0.80
CA LYS A 101 13.79 -10.02 -0.32
C LYS A 101 15.08 -9.59 -1.00
N GLU A 102 15.04 -9.28 -2.30
CA GLU A 102 16.26 -9.13 -3.09
C GLU A 102 16.61 -7.68 -3.43
N LYS A 103 15.57 -6.83 -3.67
CA LYS A 103 15.77 -5.44 -4.09
C LYS A 103 15.55 -4.43 -2.96
N TRP A 104 14.37 -4.42 -2.36
CA TRP A 104 14.03 -3.43 -1.33
C TRP A 104 14.78 -3.69 -0.02
N LYS A 105 14.78 -4.92 0.50
CA LYS A 105 15.50 -5.35 1.72
C LYS A 105 15.24 -4.43 2.92
N PRO A 106 13.97 -4.27 3.38
CA PRO A 106 13.65 -3.39 4.50
C PRO A 106 14.44 -3.75 5.75
N LYS A 107 14.88 -2.75 6.54
CA LYS A 107 15.71 -2.94 7.74
C LYS A 107 15.05 -2.27 8.96
N PRO A 108 14.77 -3.02 10.05
CA PRO A 108 14.89 -4.50 10.13
C PRO A 108 13.90 -5.17 9.16
N PHE A 109 14.16 -6.42 8.81
CA PHE A 109 13.20 -7.18 8.01
C PHE A 109 11.91 -7.39 8.81
N PRO A 110 10.71 -7.21 8.22
CA PRO A 110 9.44 -7.38 8.92
C PRO A 110 9.34 -8.79 9.54
N SER A 111 8.93 -8.87 10.79
CA SER A 111 8.73 -10.14 11.49
C SER A 111 7.32 -10.70 11.30
N TRP A 112 6.38 -9.86 10.88
CA TRP A 112 5.01 -10.23 10.60
C TRP A 112 4.41 -9.32 9.52
N LEU A 113 3.24 -9.72 9.02
CA LEU A 113 2.52 -9.05 7.96
C LEU A 113 1.06 -8.87 8.34
N THR A 114 0.47 -7.73 7.96
CA THR A 114 -0.96 -7.45 7.97
C THR A 114 -1.35 -6.70 6.70
N PHE A 115 -2.64 -6.45 6.52
CA PHE A 115 -3.16 -5.86 5.28
C PHE A 115 -4.17 -4.74 5.55
N VAL A 116 -4.47 -3.98 4.50
CA VAL A 116 -5.53 -2.96 4.49
C VAL A 116 -6.87 -3.65 4.19
N PRO A 117 -7.81 -3.73 5.15
CA PRO A 117 -9.04 -4.48 4.96
C PRO A 117 -10.03 -3.78 4.03
N SER A 118 -10.78 -4.58 3.27
CA SER A 118 -11.88 -4.14 2.42
C SER A 118 -13.19 -4.80 2.85
N ASN A 119 -14.29 -4.03 2.89
CA ASN A 119 -15.61 -4.61 3.17
C ASN A 119 -16.25 -5.31 1.94
N ARG A 120 -15.57 -5.31 0.80
CA ARG A 120 -16.14 -5.79 -0.47
C ARG A 120 -15.42 -7.00 -1.03
N SER A 121 -14.24 -7.32 -0.54
CA SER A 121 -13.37 -8.29 -1.18
C SER A 121 -12.32 -8.79 -0.18
N GLU A 122 -12.03 -10.06 -0.22
CA GLU A 122 -10.91 -10.70 0.49
C GLU A 122 -9.62 -10.73 -0.33
N LEU A 123 -9.62 -10.13 -1.51
CA LEU A 123 -8.49 -10.12 -2.45
C LEU A 123 -7.15 -9.78 -1.77
N VAL A 124 -7.14 -8.68 -0.99
CA VAL A 124 -5.92 -8.21 -0.31
C VAL A 124 -5.54 -9.15 0.83
N ALA A 125 -6.52 -9.69 1.56
CA ALA A 125 -6.28 -10.65 2.64
C ALA A 125 -5.61 -11.92 2.11
N ASN A 126 -6.18 -12.52 1.07
CA ASN A 126 -5.64 -13.73 0.44
C ASN A 126 -4.22 -13.50 -0.11
N PHE A 127 -4.03 -12.41 -0.84
CA PHE A 127 -2.70 -12.04 -1.34
C PHE A 127 -1.69 -11.83 -0.20
N ALA A 128 -2.10 -11.16 0.88
CA ALA A 128 -1.24 -10.88 2.02
C ALA A 128 -0.82 -12.17 2.76
N GLU A 129 -1.73 -13.13 2.92
CA GLU A 129 -1.43 -14.43 3.51
C GLU A 129 -0.46 -15.24 2.65
N GLU A 130 -0.70 -15.32 1.34
CA GLU A 130 0.22 -15.97 0.39
C GLU A 130 1.59 -15.31 0.39
N LEU A 131 1.64 -13.97 0.42
CA LEU A 131 2.89 -13.21 0.48
C LEU A 131 3.64 -13.46 1.80
N ALA A 132 2.94 -13.53 2.93
CA ALA A 132 3.55 -13.86 4.23
C ALA A 132 4.21 -15.24 4.19
N ASN A 133 3.50 -16.24 3.64
CA ASN A 133 4.04 -17.59 3.43
C ASN A 133 5.29 -17.57 2.53
N ALA A 134 5.25 -16.87 1.40
CA ALA A 134 6.38 -16.74 0.48
C ALA A 134 7.59 -16.00 1.11
N LEU A 135 7.34 -15.08 2.04
CA LEU A 135 8.38 -14.36 2.78
C LEU A 135 8.92 -15.17 3.98
N GLY A 136 8.20 -16.17 4.46
CA GLY A 136 8.52 -16.93 5.67
C GLY A 136 8.27 -16.14 6.97
N ILE A 137 7.28 -15.22 6.96
CA ILE A 137 6.86 -14.43 8.13
C ILE A 137 5.40 -14.73 8.49
N LYS A 138 4.99 -14.38 9.72
CA LYS A 138 3.64 -14.67 10.19
C LYS A 138 2.62 -13.66 9.64
N PHE A 139 1.46 -14.15 9.20
CA PHE A 139 0.29 -13.35 8.84
C PHE A 139 -0.60 -13.10 10.07
N PHE A 140 -1.10 -11.87 10.22
CA PHE A 140 -2.06 -11.51 11.28
C PHE A 140 -3.10 -10.53 10.74
N ASP A 141 -4.36 -10.88 10.87
CA ASP A 141 -5.50 -9.99 10.59
C ASP A 141 -5.81 -9.11 11.81
N VAL A 142 -5.04 -8.05 11.99
CA VAL A 142 -5.15 -7.15 13.14
C VAL A 142 -5.80 -5.81 12.83
N VAL A 143 -5.96 -5.47 11.56
CA VAL A 143 -6.61 -4.23 11.12
C VAL A 143 -8.05 -4.52 10.76
N LYS A 144 -9.00 -3.92 11.48
CA LYS A 144 -10.44 -4.09 11.21
C LYS A 144 -11.01 -2.82 10.61
N LYS A 145 -11.82 -2.97 9.57
CA LYS A 145 -12.57 -1.86 8.99
C LYS A 145 -13.96 -1.82 9.62
N ILE A 146 -14.15 -0.88 10.55
CA ILE A 146 -15.37 -0.78 11.39
C ILE A 146 -16.43 0.16 10.83
N LYS A 147 -16.08 1.01 9.85
CA LYS A 147 -17.01 1.92 9.17
C LYS A 147 -16.89 1.86 7.67
N HIS A 148 -18.01 2.04 6.98
CA HIS A 148 -18.01 2.28 5.55
C HIS A 148 -17.48 3.68 5.25
N ASN A 149 -16.61 3.79 4.27
CA ASN A 149 -16.13 5.07 3.76
C ASN A 149 -16.27 5.12 2.23
N LYS A 150 -16.29 6.32 1.70
CA LYS A 150 -16.32 6.52 0.24
C LYS A 150 -14.98 6.10 -0.38
N PRO A 151 -14.96 5.64 -1.64
CA PRO A 151 -13.70 5.38 -2.34
C PRO A 151 -12.80 6.62 -2.34
N GLN A 152 -11.53 6.46 -1.95
CA GLN A 152 -10.57 7.56 -1.81
C GLN A 152 -10.38 8.37 -3.10
N LYS A 153 -10.46 7.69 -4.26
CA LYS A 153 -10.40 8.34 -5.58
C LYS A 153 -11.51 9.37 -5.85
N LYS A 154 -12.63 9.31 -5.09
CA LYS A 154 -13.74 10.27 -5.18
C LYS A 154 -13.54 11.49 -4.29
N MET A 155 -12.47 11.55 -3.51
CA MET A 155 -12.17 12.67 -2.62
C MET A 155 -11.33 13.72 -3.35
N GLU A 156 -11.84 14.96 -3.41
CA GLU A 156 -11.28 16.06 -4.20
C GLU A 156 -9.88 16.48 -3.74
N ASN A 157 -9.62 16.45 -2.45
CA ASN A 157 -8.35 16.91 -1.89
C ASN A 157 -7.90 16.13 -0.66
N ALA A 158 -6.70 16.42 -0.18
CA ALA A 158 -6.09 15.75 0.96
C ALA A 158 -6.93 15.84 2.25
N ASN A 159 -7.61 16.96 2.48
CA ASN A 159 -8.43 17.16 3.68
C ASN A 159 -9.61 16.18 3.71
N TYR A 160 -10.35 16.08 2.60
CA TYR A 160 -11.46 15.15 2.49
C TYR A 160 -10.99 13.69 2.51
N ARG A 161 -9.84 13.39 1.93
CA ARG A 161 -9.23 12.04 2.02
C ARG A 161 -8.92 11.64 3.45
N CYS A 162 -8.36 12.54 4.25
CA CYS A 162 -8.09 12.31 5.67
C CYS A 162 -9.37 12.11 6.47
N LYS A 163 -10.33 13.02 6.34
CA LYS A 163 -11.63 12.95 7.03
C LYS A 163 -12.41 11.68 6.68
N ASN A 164 -12.32 11.24 5.44
CA ASN A 164 -12.94 10.01 4.96
C ASN A 164 -12.33 8.74 5.57
N LEU A 165 -11.14 8.84 6.16
CA LEU A 165 -10.46 7.71 6.83
C LEU A 165 -10.57 7.77 8.35
N ASP A 166 -10.99 8.91 8.90
CA ASP A 166 -11.03 9.10 10.36
C ASP A 166 -12.10 8.23 11.02
N GLY A 167 -11.69 7.40 11.98
CA GLY A 167 -12.57 6.44 12.66
C GLY A 167 -13.02 5.25 11.80
N VAL A 168 -12.37 4.99 10.66
CA VAL A 168 -12.72 3.88 9.75
C VAL A 168 -12.10 2.57 10.18
N PHE A 169 -10.89 2.61 10.72
CA PHE A 169 -10.11 1.42 11.08
C PHE A 169 -9.91 1.31 12.58
N GLU A 170 -9.85 0.09 13.04
CA GLU A 170 -9.49 -0.27 14.41
C GLU A 170 -8.37 -1.31 14.39
N ILE A 171 -7.46 -1.21 15.35
CA ILE A 171 -6.40 -2.20 15.53
C ILE A 171 -6.77 -3.12 16.69
N SER A 172 -6.62 -4.42 16.51
CA SER A 172 -6.84 -5.42 17.58
C SER A 172 -5.99 -5.09 18.83
N ALA A 173 -6.54 -5.34 20.01
CA ALA A 173 -5.91 -4.97 21.29
C ALA A 173 -4.50 -5.56 21.47
N ASN A 174 -4.27 -6.77 20.96
CA ASN A 174 -3.00 -7.47 21.09
C ASN A 174 -2.39 -7.69 19.70
N ILE A 175 -1.45 -6.83 19.30
CA ILE A 175 -0.69 -7.01 18.07
C ILE A 175 0.68 -7.65 18.35
N PRO A 176 1.27 -8.36 17.38
CA PRO A 176 2.62 -8.87 17.53
C PRO A 176 3.64 -7.75 17.71
N LYS A 177 4.66 -8.00 18.51
CA LYS A 177 5.83 -7.11 18.60
C LYS A 177 6.68 -7.21 17.34
N GLY A 178 7.48 -6.18 17.11
CA GLY A 178 8.40 -6.12 15.99
C GLY A 178 7.88 -5.31 14.81
N SER A 179 8.66 -5.32 13.75
CA SER A 179 8.34 -4.56 12.53
C SER A 179 7.35 -5.31 11.66
N VAL A 180 6.44 -4.56 11.04
CA VAL A 180 5.34 -5.10 10.24
C VAL A 180 5.42 -4.68 8.77
N LEU A 181 5.09 -5.60 7.88
CA LEU A 181 4.77 -5.32 6.49
C LEU A 181 3.27 -5.07 6.37
N LEU A 182 2.87 -3.86 5.96
CA LEU A 182 1.46 -3.47 5.74
C LEU A 182 1.17 -3.50 4.24
N VAL A 183 0.26 -4.39 3.82
CA VAL A 183 0.00 -4.69 2.41
C VAL A 183 -1.34 -4.10 1.95
N ASP A 184 -1.37 -3.55 0.73
CA ASP A 184 -2.59 -3.11 0.03
C ASP A 184 -2.53 -3.51 -1.44
N ASP A 185 -3.65 -3.47 -2.15
CA ASP A 185 -3.70 -3.71 -3.59
C ASP A 185 -3.26 -2.48 -4.39
N ILE A 186 -3.72 -1.29 -4.00
CA ILE A 186 -3.49 -0.05 -4.75
C ILE A 186 -2.96 1.08 -3.86
N TYR A 187 -1.84 1.64 -4.28
CA TYR A 187 -1.32 2.90 -3.79
C TYR A 187 -1.79 4.06 -4.67
N ASP A 188 -2.45 5.04 -4.05
CA ASP A 188 -2.85 6.31 -4.68
C ASP A 188 -2.18 7.48 -3.92
N SER A 189 -2.88 8.08 -2.98
CA SER A 189 -2.38 9.26 -2.23
C SER A 189 -1.53 8.93 -1.01
N GLY A 190 -1.49 7.68 -0.58
CA GLY A 190 -0.76 7.21 0.59
C GLY A 190 -1.41 7.52 1.95
N TRP A 191 -2.60 8.16 1.99
CA TRP A 191 -3.25 8.46 3.26
C TRP A 191 -3.74 7.22 4.01
N THR A 192 -4.20 6.18 3.32
CA THR A 192 -4.58 4.90 3.95
C THR A 192 -3.41 4.29 4.70
N PHE A 193 -2.26 4.20 4.04
CA PHE A 193 -1.03 3.72 4.68
C PHE A 193 -0.61 4.60 5.86
N ALA A 194 -0.66 5.92 5.72
CA ALA A 194 -0.27 6.84 6.79
C ALA A 194 -1.15 6.67 8.04
N VAL A 195 -2.46 6.58 7.86
CA VAL A 195 -3.42 6.41 8.98
C VAL A 195 -3.24 5.06 9.66
N ILE A 196 -3.28 3.95 8.91
CA ILE A 196 -3.16 2.60 9.49
C ILE A 196 -1.79 2.42 10.16
N SER A 197 -0.73 2.95 9.54
CA SER A 197 0.61 2.90 10.14
C SER A 197 0.68 3.65 11.46
N ALA A 198 0.07 4.83 11.54
CA ALA A 198 0.01 5.59 12.79
C ALA A 198 -0.77 4.83 13.89
N LEU A 199 -1.85 4.14 13.52
CA LEU A 199 -2.61 3.30 14.45
C LEU A 199 -1.80 2.08 14.92
N LEU A 200 -1.13 1.37 14.00
CA LEU A 200 -0.24 0.24 14.33
C LEU A 200 0.91 0.67 15.26
N ARG A 201 1.52 1.84 14.99
CA ARG A 201 2.56 2.41 15.85
C ARG A 201 2.02 2.76 17.25
N LYS A 202 0.85 3.38 17.33
CA LYS A 202 0.16 3.64 18.62
C LYS A 202 -0.15 2.34 19.38
N SER A 203 -0.43 1.25 18.68
CA SER A 203 -0.71 -0.06 19.26
C SER A 203 0.56 -0.86 19.61
N GLY A 204 1.76 -0.32 19.38
CA GLY A 204 3.03 -0.89 19.84
C GLY A 204 3.85 -1.66 18.81
N SER A 205 3.52 -1.56 17.50
CA SER A 205 4.44 -2.09 16.47
C SER A 205 5.73 -1.24 16.42
N ASP A 206 6.86 -1.85 16.04
CA ASP A 206 8.12 -1.12 15.90
C ASP A 206 8.11 -0.26 14.62
N LYS A 207 8.49 -0.80 13.49
CA LYS A 207 8.47 -0.12 12.20
C LYS A 207 7.34 -0.65 11.32
N VAL A 208 6.73 0.22 10.53
CA VAL A 208 5.72 -0.17 9.55
C VAL A 208 6.27 0.06 8.16
N PHE A 209 6.33 -0.99 7.36
CA PHE A 209 6.80 -0.99 5.99
C PHE A 209 5.61 -1.18 5.05
N PRO A 210 5.12 -0.14 4.36
CA PRO A 210 4.01 -0.29 3.42
C PRO A 210 4.46 -0.93 2.11
N PHE A 211 3.62 -1.82 1.59
CA PHE A 211 3.77 -2.43 0.29
C PHE A 211 2.43 -2.42 -0.46
N ALA A 212 2.44 -2.09 -1.74
CA ALA A 212 1.25 -2.21 -2.60
C ALA A 212 1.58 -2.98 -3.87
N VAL A 213 0.56 -3.66 -4.42
CA VAL A 213 0.72 -4.38 -5.70
C VAL A 213 0.85 -3.39 -6.84
N ALA A 214 -0.01 -2.38 -6.91
CA ALA A 214 0.03 -1.40 -8.00
C ALA A 214 -0.12 0.05 -7.52
N SER A 215 0.45 0.99 -8.29
CA SER A 215 0.29 2.43 -8.09
C SER A 215 -0.57 3.04 -9.19
N THR A 216 -1.54 3.88 -8.81
CA THR A 216 -2.29 4.75 -9.74
C THR A 216 -1.75 6.18 -9.75
N SER A 217 -0.77 6.51 -8.90
CA SER A 217 -0.14 7.83 -8.88
C SER A 217 1.13 7.83 -9.75
N ASN A 218 1.15 8.68 -10.75
CA ASN A 218 2.37 9.08 -11.44
C ASN A 218 3.07 10.12 -10.54
N ASN A 219 4.07 9.68 -9.76
CA ASN A 219 4.92 10.57 -8.97
C ASN A 219 6.09 11.08 -9.79
#